data_1b4719587ec3ee422015d9a4ac76018a
#
_entry.id   1b4719587ec3ee422015d9a4ac76018a
#
_cell.length_a   1.000
_cell.length_b   1.000
_cell.length_c   1.000
_cell.angle_alpha   90.00
_cell.angle_beta   90.00
_cell.angle_gamma   90.00
#
_symmetry.space_group_name_H-M   'P 1'
#
loop_
_entity.id
_entity.type
_entity.pdbx_description
1 polymer ?
#
loop_
_entity_poly.entity_id
_entity_poly.type
_entity_poly.pdbx_seq_one_letter_code
_entity_poly.pdbx_strand_id
1 'polypeptide(L)'
;MFPKPSHGKLMKPQQELTIVVPLEPPTVNMYVRHTRAGRHYVTAEAKAYLEAVAIFARGRSVDGKAYRVSFIVYQGKGSKGDVDNYAKCVLDGLARAGVIHSDAAVNLLTIAKARDWDNPRTEITVSVLT
;
A
#
# COMPACT_ATOMS: atom_id res chain seq x y z
N MET A 1 19.57 -3.88 -5.59
CA MET A 1 19.59 -4.58 -4.29
C MET A 1 19.35 -3.59 -3.17
N PHE A 2 18.48 -3.95 -2.26
CA PHE A 2 18.18 -3.08 -1.12
C PHE A 2 19.22 -3.28 -0.04
N PRO A 3 19.68 -2.20 0.61
CA PRO A 3 20.63 -2.35 1.70
C PRO A 3 19.97 -3.13 2.85
N LYS A 4 20.70 -4.07 3.40
CA LYS A 4 20.26 -4.76 4.62
C LYS A 4 20.55 -3.90 5.82
N PRO A 5 19.73 -4.01 6.89
CA PRO A 5 20.08 -3.37 8.14
C PRO A 5 21.46 -3.82 8.60
N SER A 6 22.28 -2.89 9.07
CA SER A 6 23.64 -3.19 9.52
C SER A 6 23.58 -4.13 10.71
N HIS A 7 24.46 -5.14 10.71
CA HIS A 7 24.65 -6.07 11.84
C HIS A 7 23.38 -6.75 12.32
N GLY A 8 22.43 -6.98 11.42
CA GLY A 8 21.16 -7.60 11.76
C GLY A 8 20.23 -6.74 12.59
N LYS A 9 20.55 -5.48 12.78
CA LYS A 9 19.66 -4.55 13.48
C LYS A 9 18.49 -4.19 12.60
N LEU A 10 17.31 -4.18 13.18
CA LEU A 10 16.13 -3.63 12.52
C LEU A 10 16.29 -2.13 12.34
N MET A 11 15.71 -1.59 11.28
CA MET A 11 15.67 -0.16 11.10
C MET A 11 14.81 0.47 12.20
N LYS A 12 15.24 1.62 12.71
CA LYS A 12 14.46 2.34 13.70
C LYS A 12 13.15 2.80 13.05
N PRO A 13 12.02 2.71 13.79
CA PRO A 13 10.77 3.25 13.32
C PRO A 13 10.89 4.74 13.02
N GLN A 14 10.16 5.19 12.01
CA GLN A 14 10.14 6.59 11.58
C GLN A 14 8.84 7.25 12.00
N GLN A 15 8.84 8.57 12.14
CA GLN A 15 7.63 9.34 12.41
C GLN A 15 6.80 9.54 11.14
N GLU A 16 7.47 9.57 10.01
CA GLU A 16 6.84 9.73 8.71
C GLU A 16 7.63 8.96 7.67
N LEU A 17 6.93 8.39 6.71
CA LEU A 17 7.52 7.57 5.69
C LEU A 17 6.79 7.77 4.37
N THR A 18 7.53 7.97 3.29
CA THR A 18 6.98 8.01 1.94
C THR A 18 7.48 6.81 1.15
N ILE A 19 6.57 6.13 0.49
CA ILE A 19 6.84 4.96 -0.33
C ILE A 19 6.28 5.22 -1.72
N VAL A 20 7.08 5.00 -2.75
CA VAL A 20 6.62 5.04 -4.14
C VAL A 20 6.62 3.61 -4.66
N VAL A 21 5.42 3.10 -4.94
CA VAL A 21 5.23 1.76 -5.52
C VAL A 21 4.98 1.94 -7.02
N PRO A 22 5.80 1.36 -7.91
CA PRO A 22 5.67 1.58 -9.36
C PRO A 22 4.54 0.74 -9.98
N LEU A 23 3.40 0.67 -9.32
CA LEU A 23 2.20 -0.03 -9.76
C LEU A 23 0.97 0.72 -9.29
N GLU A 24 -0.11 0.61 -10.03
CA GLU A 24 -1.42 0.96 -9.51
C GLU A 24 -1.88 -0.16 -8.57
N PRO A 25 -2.54 0.18 -7.45
CA PRO A 25 -3.16 -0.87 -6.65
C PRO A 25 -4.38 -1.41 -7.39
N PRO A 26 -4.66 -2.70 -7.31
CA PRO A 26 -5.93 -3.20 -7.81
C PRO A 26 -7.08 -2.65 -6.99
N THR A 27 -8.22 -2.46 -7.64
CA THR A 27 -9.44 -2.03 -6.95
C THR A 27 -9.95 -3.16 -6.04
N VAL A 28 -10.84 -2.83 -5.12
CA VAL A 28 -11.42 -3.82 -4.22
C VAL A 28 -12.09 -4.97 -4.98
N ASN A 29 -12.67 -4.70 -6.14
CA ASN A 29 -13.30 -5.73 -6.96
C ASN A 29 -12.29 -6.66 -7.62
N MET A 30 -11.06 -6.20 -7.80
CA MET A 30 -9.96 -6.99 -8.39
C MET A 30 -9.07 -7.61 -7.33
N TYR A 31 -9.24 -7.23 -6.06
CA TYR A 31 -8.41 -7.76 -4.97
C TYR A 31 -8.78 -9.20 -4.65
N VAL A 32 -10.07 -9.46 -4.46
CA VAL A 32 -10.58 -10.78 -4.11
C VAL A 32 -11.64 -11.17 -5.13
N ARG A 33 -11.51 -12.36 -5.69
CA ARG A 33 -12.50 -12.96 -6.58
C ARG A 33 -13.24 -14.07 -5.87
N HIS A 34 -14.49 -14.26 -6.25
CA HIS A 34 -15.33 -15.33 -5.74
C HIS A 34 -15.55 -16.37 -6.84
N THR A 35 -15.39 -17.65 -6.51
CA THR A 35 -15.73 -18.72 -7.44
C THR A 35 -17.20 -19.06 -7.32
N ARG A 36 -17.74 -19.80 -8.30
CA ARG A 36 -19.12 -20.30 -8.25
C ARG A 36 -19.38 -21.22 -7.06
N ALA A 37 -18.31 -21.87 -6.55
CA ALA A 37 -18.42 -22.75 -5.39
C ALA A 37 -18.38 -21.98 -4.07
N GLY A 38 -18.40 -20.63 -4.10
CA GLY A 38 -18.36 -19.79 -2.92
C GLY A 38 -16.99 -19.57 -2.32
N ARG A 39 -15.92 -19.99 -3.02
CA ARG A 39 -14.55 -19.77 -2.55
C ARG A 39 -14.09 -18.37 -2.86
N HIS A 40 -13.28 -17.83 -1.96
CA HIS A 40 -12.62 -16.54 -2.13
C HIS A 40 -11.13 -16.76 -2.36
N TYR A 41 -10.53 -15.97 -3.23
CA TYR A 41 -9.09 -16.00 -3.43
C TYR A 41 -8.57 -14.62 -3.77
N VAL A 42 -7.32 -14.36 -3.35
CA VAL A 42 -6.62 -13.13 -3.69
C VAL A 42 -6.07 -13.26 -5.10
N THR A 43 -6.32 -12.27 -5.93
CA THR A 43 -5.90 -12.31 -7.34
C THR A 43 -4.38 -12.19 -7.47
N ALA A 44 -3.86 -12.61 -8.63
CA ALA A 44 -2.44 -12.48 -8.93
C ALA A 44 -1.99 -11.01 -8.93
N GLU A 45 -2.82 -10.12 -9.45
CA GLU A 45 -2.54 -8.68 -9.45
C GLU A 45 -2.42 -8.13 -8.03
N ALA A 46 -3.30 -8.58 -7.13
CA ALA A 46 -3.25 -8.17 -5.74
C ALA A 46 -2.00 -8.70 -5.05
N LYS A 47 -1.65 -9.96 -5.28
CA LYS A 47 -0.42 -10.54 -4.70
C LYS A 47 0.81 -9.77 -5.18
N ALA A 48 0.89 -9.45 -6.46
CA ALA A 48 2.00 -8.68 -7.01
C ALA A 48 2.09 -7.29 -6.37
N TYR A 49 0.95 -6.64 -6.17
CA TYR A 49 0.94 -5.32 -5.53
C TYR A 49 1.41 -5.41 -4.07
N LEU A 50 0.89 -6.38 -3.31
CA LEU A 50 1.29 -6.57 -1.91
C LEU A 50 2.80 -6.83 -1.79
N GLU A 51 3.36 -7.65 -2.67
CA GLU A 51 4.81 -7.89 -2.72
C GLU A 51 5.58 -6.62 -3.06
N ALA A 52 5.09 -5.83 -4.01
CA ALA A 52 5.74 -4.58 -4.40
C ALA A 52 5.76 -3.58 -3.23
N VAL A 53 4.67 -3.47 -2.47
CA VAL A 53 4.66 -2.60 -1.29
C VAL A 53 5.76 -3.04 -0.30
N ALA A 54 5.87 -4.34 -0.05
CA ALA A 54 6.90 -4.86 0.86
C ALA A 54 8.31 -4.54 0.35
N ILE A 55 8.56 -4.73 -0.94
CA ILE A 55 9.86 -4.46 -1.55
C ILE A 55 10.22 -2.98 -1.42
N PHE A 56 9.31 -2.09 -1.78
CA PHE A 56 9.60 -0.65 -1.79
C PHE A 56 9.51 -0.02 -0.40
N ALA A 57 8.86 -0.67 0.55
CA ALA A 57 8.92 -0.26 1.96
C ALA A 57 10.30 -0.51 2.57
N ARG A 58 11.05 -1.49 2.09
CA ARG A 58 12.43 -1.77 2.50
C ARG A 58 12.58 -2.04 4.00
N GLY A 59 11.62 -2.70 4.61
CA GLY A 59 11.64 -3.00 6.04
C GLY A 59 11.41 -1.80 6.94
N ARG A 60 11.09 -0.64 6.38
CA ARG A 60 10.83 0.57 7.17
C ARG A 60 9.44 0.50 7.81
N SER A 61 9.30 1.14 8.93
CA SER A 61 8.05 1.16 9.69
C SER A 61 7.80 2.51 10.31
N VAL A 62 6.54 2.78 10.61
CA VAL A 62 6.12 3.92 11.41
C VAL A 62 5.53 3.37 12.71
N ASP A 63 6.04 3.83 13.83
CA ASP A 63 5.60 3.38 15.13
C ASP A 63 4.69 4.42 15.79
N GLY A 64 3.45 4.00 16.05
CA GLY A 64 2.46 4.88 16.64
C GLY A 64 1.20 4.12 17.01
N LYS A 65 0.35 4.76 17.79
CA LYS A 65 -0.95 4.19 18.20
C LYS A 65 -2.02 4.42 17.16
N ALA A 66 -1.90 5.50 16.41
CA ALA A 66 -2.83 5.85 15.34
C ALA A 66 -2.04 6.42 14.18
N TYR A 67 -2.52 6.18 12.98
CA TYR A 67 -1.83 6.59 11.76
C TYR A 67 -2.69 7.51 10.91
N ARG A 68 -1.99 8.40 10.23
CA ARG A 68 -2.49 9.12 9.07
C ARG A 68 -1.87 8.46 7.84
N VAL A 69 -2.69 8.02 6.90
CA VAL A 69 -2.23 7.50 5.62
C VAL A 69 -2.83 8.36 4.51
N SER A 70 -1.98 8.83 3.62
CA SER A 70 -2.44 9.48 2.41
C SER A 70 -1.74 8.86 1.22
N PHE A 71 -2.47 8.70 0.12
CA PHE A 71 -1.81 8.24 -1.09
C PHE A 71 -2.49 8.80 -2.34
N ILE A 72 -1.69 8.85 -3.39
CA ILE A 72 -2.14 9.26 -4.71
C ILE A 72 -1.93 8.08 -5.65
N VAL A 73 -2.99 7.71 -6.34
CA VAL A 73 -2.92 6.70 -7.41
C VAL A 73 -2.77 7.43 -8.73
N TYR A 74 -1.63 7.25 -9.37
CA TYR A 74 -1.39 7.76 -10.72
C TYR A 74 -1.81 6.68 -11.70
N GLN A 75 -2.95 6.91 -12.35
CA GLN A 75 -3.57 5.93 -13.22
C GLN A 75 -2.93 5.94 -14.60
N GLY A 76 -2.63 4.75 -15.10
CA GLY A 76 -2.14 4.56 -16.44
C GLY A 76 -3.26 4.59 -17.47
N LYS A 77 -2.89 4.33 -18.71
CA LYS A 77 -3.82 4.33 -19.84
C LYS A 77 -4.88 3.24 -19.63
N GLY A 78 -6.14 3.60 -19.76
CA GLY A 78 -7.26 2.66 -19.64
C GLY A 78 -7.71 2.34 -18.22
N SER A 79 -7.02 2.85 -17.20
CA SER A 79 -7.43 2.66 -15.83
C SER A 79 -8.70 3.46 -15.52
N LYS A 80 -9.65 2.84 -14.82
CA LYS A 80 -10.97 3.43 -14.53
C LYS A 80 -11.37 3.29 -13.06
N GLY A 81 -10.44 2.96 -12.18
CA GLY A 81 -10.78 2.79 -10.77
C GLY A 81 -11.25 4.08 -10.12
N ASP A 82 -12.24 3.96 -9.24
CA ASP A 82 -12.71 5.07 -8.43
C ASP A 82 -11.84 5.19 -7.18
N VAL A 83 -11.74 6.40 -6.66
CA VAL A 83 -10.81 6.72 -5.57
C VAL A 83 -11.05 5.86 -4.32
N ASP A 84 -12.29 5.58 -3.97
CA ASP A 84 -12.63 4.81 -2.79
C ASP A 84 -12.33 3.30 -2.93
N ASN A 85 -12.16 2.83 -4.14
CA ASN A 85 -11.94 1.40 -4.40
C ASN A 85 -10.48 0.97 -4.28
N TYR A 86 -9.56 1.88 -4.00
CA TYR A 86 -8.13 1.58 -3.87
C TYR A 86 -7.68 1.32 -2.44
N ALA A 87 -8.49 1.69 -1.45
CA ALA A 87 -8.05 1.70 -0.05
C ALA A 87 -7.66 0.31 0.46
N LYS A 88 -8.45 -0.70 0.17
CA LYS A 88 -8.27 -2.04 0.75
C LYS A 88 -6.90 -2.63 0.47
N CYS A 89 -6.47 -2.61 -0.78
CA CYS A 89 -5.21 -3.22 -1.17
C CYS A 89 -4.01 -2.43 -0.66
N VAL A 90 -4.08 -1.10 -0.69
CA VAL A 90 -2.99 -0.26 -0.18
C VAL A 90 -2.81 -0.46 1.31
N LEU A 91 -3.88 -0.38 2.10
CA LEU A 91 -3.80 -0.53 3.55
C LEU A 91 -3.35 -1.93 3.94
N ASP A 92 -3.85 -2.95 3.26
CA ASP A 92 -3.45 -4.33 3.51
C ASP A 92 -1.96 -4.53 3.19
N GLY A 93 -1.48 -3.93 2.11
CA GLY A 93 -0.06 -3.96 1.75
C GLY A 93 0.83 -3.32 2.81
N LEU A 94 0.43 -2.18 3.33
CA LEU A 94 1.17 -1.49 4.39
C LEU A 94 1.23 -2.33 5.67
N ALA A 95 0.12 -2.94 6.06
CA ALA A 95 0.06 -3.77 7.26
C ALA A 95 0.90 -5.05 7.09
N ARG A 96 0.79 -5.72 5.95
CA ARG A 96 1.57 -6.93 5.68
C ARG A 96 3.06 -6.67 5.57
N ALA A 97 3.43 -5.51 5.04
CA ALA A 97 4.84 -5.11 4.95
C ALA A 97 5.42 -4.65 6.30
N GLY A 98 4.58 -4.52 7.32
CA GLY A 98 5.02 -4.05 8.63
C GLY A 98 5.25 -2.55 8.71
N VAL A 99 4.82 -1.79 7.72
CA VAL A 99 4.91 -0.32 7.76
C VAL A 99 4.03 0.24 8.88
N ILE A 100 2.83 -0.31 9.00
CA ILE A 100 1.90 -0.06 10.10
C ILE A 100 1.62 -1.38 10.80
N HIS A 101 1.29 -1.33 12.09
CA HIS A 101 1.03 -2.59 12.81
C HIS A 101 -0.35 -3.17 12.51
N SER A 102 -1.30 -2.35 12.07
CA SER A 102 -2.65 -2.78 11.72
C SER A 102 -3.36 -1.70 10.91
N ASP A 103 -4.15 -2.11 9.92
CA ASP A 103 -5.01 -1.18 9.20
C ASP A 103 -6.10 -0.59 10.10
N ALA A 104 -6.48 -1.29 11.17
CA ALA A 104 -7.44 -0.78 12.15
C ALA A 104 -6.92 0.44 12.91
N ALA A 105 -5.61 0.67 12.93
CA ALA A 105 -5.01 1.82 13.57
C ALA A 105 -4.96 3.06 12.66
N VAL A 106 -5.39 2.95 11.42
CA VAL A 106 -5.47 4.09 10.51
C VAL A 106 -6.74 4.89 10.82
N ASN A 107 -6.56 6.08 11.39
CA ASN A 107 -7.67 6.92 11.81
C ASN A 107 -7.97 8.07 10.85
N LEU A 108 -7.03 8.37 9.95
CA LEU A 108 -7.23 9.39 8.93
C LEU A 108 -6.66 8.86 7.61
N LEU A 109 -7.49 8.79 6.62
CA LEU A 109 -7.13 8.29 5.30
C LEU A 109 -7.53 9.32 4.25
N THR A 110 -6.57 9.70 3.42
CA THR A 110 -6.79 10.59 2.29
C THR A 110 -6.36 9.87 1.03
N ILE A 111 -7.23 9.83 0.03
CA ILE A 111 -6.95 9.19 -1.24
C ILE A 111 -7.23 10.17 -2.35
N ALA A 112 -6.27 10.29 -3.26
CA ALA A 112 -6.44 11.06 -4.48
C ALA A 112 -6.09 10.17 -5.68
N LYS A 113 -6.61 10.52 -6.83
CA LYS A 113 -6.18 9.91 -8.09
C LYS A 113 -5.79 11.00 -9.07
N ALA A 114 -4.82 10.68 -9.90
CA ALA A 114 -4.31 11.54 -10.95
C ALA A 114 -4.04 10.68 -12.17
N ARG A 115 -3.62 11.28 -13.24
CA ARG A 115 -3.35 10.57 -14.49
C ARG A 115 -1.86 10.71 -14.81
N ASP A 116 -1.19 9.59 -15.02
CA ASP A 116 0.15 9.56 -15.58
C ASP A 116 0.26 8.30 -16.43
N TRP A 117 -0.02 8.46 -17.72
CA TRP A 117 -0.18 7.33 -18.63
C TRP A 117 1.09 6.51 -18.80
N ASP A 118 2.25 7.15 -18.73
CA ASP A 118 3.52 6.48 -18.98
C ASP A 118 4.18 5.94 -17.72
N ASN A 119 3.72 6.38 -16.56
CA ASN A 119 4.35 6.00 -15.29
C ASN A 119 3.30 5.79 -14.18
N PRO A 120 2.42 4.79 -14.34
CA PRO A 120 1.43 4.49 -13.31
C PRO A 120 2.14 4.05 -12.03
N ARG A 121 1.66 4.56 -10.89
CA ARG A 121 2.29 4.30 -9.60
C ARG A 121 1.36 4.70 -8.46
N THR A 122 1.77 4.33 -7.25
CA THR A 122 1.13 4.79 -6.02
C THR A 122 2.18 5.51 -5.18
N GLU A 123 1.88 6.74 -4.76
CA GLU A 123 2.74 7.47 -3.83
C GLU A 123 2.04 7.53 -2.48
N ILE A 124 2.65 6.92 -1.48
CA ILE A 124 2.03 6.70 -0.18
C ILE A 124 2.84 7.41 0.89
N THR A 125 2.16 8.17 1.75
CA THR A 125 2.76 8.80 2.93
C THR A 125 2.05 8.29 4.17
N VAL A 126 2.83 7.79 5.12
CA VAL A 126 2.34 7.29 6.40
C VAL A 126 2.98 8.12 7.50
N SER A 127 2.17 8.61 8.41
CA SER A 127 2.67 9.35 9.57
C SER A 127 1.88 9.01 10.83
N VAL A 128 2.46 9.33 11.97
CA VAL A 128 1.78 9.18 13.25
C VAL A 128 0.73 10.28 13.37
N LEU A 129 -0.47 9.90 13.76
CA LEU A 129 -1.55 10.83 14.04
C LEU A 129 -1.54 11.12 15.54
N THR A 130 -1.21 12.35 15.87
CA THR A 130 -1.14 12.80 17.27
C THR A 130 -2.35 13.62 17.65
#